data_2d4876cd37585e44969e5dddb8d110f4
#
_entry.id   2d4876cd37585e44969e5dddb8d110f4
#
_cell.length_a   1.000
_cell.length_b   1.000
_cell.length_c   1.000
_cell.angle_alpha   90.00
_cell.angle_beta   90.00
_cell.angle_gamma   90.00
#
_symmetry.space_group_name_H-M   'P 1'
#
loop_
_entity.id
_entity.type
_entity.pdbx_description
1 polymer ?
#
loop_
_entity_poly.entity_id
_entity_poly.type
_entity_poly.pdbx_seq_one_letter_code
_entity_poly.pdbx_strand_id
1 'polypeptide(L)'
;MEANRESLNARDASVALKPNTELSEKKSKVYSMPGASENDTKIAKEKAQRLKVPFIDPLRAAIEPSALSLLAPEMAIRRQALPIRVVDNFLLVAMMTPEEPVAIKSLELLTGFKIRPAVAPKNSLSIALKRYYGNRTGGEFCVKNHQPETTQKTVAKTTKGDRSGPCTISVISNKGGVGKTHFSINMAYCLAKKGAKVLLIDTDLGNADVSNKLGLFPKCHLMDFLENKKKMDELLFRTKYGFDLIASSYGEFKLANLYYAQKVKFINHFRKISQRYEFAIFDLGAGISRMVMDFALAADHTIIVTTPQDFISGYACTRAGFSRFKEIEERLEEKFSQYKPQLIFSPMLVINQVSNLRQGFKLFDTLKKAANEKINSREGKFHIKPEYLGAIPYERVALRAAEAKKRPLLLAAPRVKAAQSIQHMSTRFFYPGANYDPKVKFKQPLARFAAILSQKQ
;
A
#
# COMPACT_ATOMS: atom_id res chain seq x y z
N MET A 1 15.24 -53.10 -31.76
CA MET A 1 16.11 -52.24 -32.58
C MET A 1 16.12 -50.89 -31.89
N GLU A 2 16.95 -50.74 -30.95
CA GLU A 2 18.35 -50.30 -30.90
C GLU A 2 18.59 -48.96 -31.59
N ALA A 3 19.01 -48.09 -30.71
CA ALA A 3 20.10 -47.12 -30.78
C ALA A 3 19.74 -45.72 -31.30
N ASN A 4 19.74 -44.73 -30.44
CA ASN A 4 20.86 -43.85 -30.29
C ASN A 4 20.71 -42.96 -29.05
N ARG A 5 21.48 -43.31 -28.02
CA ARG A 5 21.98 -42.36 -27.03
C ARG A 5 23.28 -41.81 -27.62
N GLU A 6 23.40 -40.50 -27.60
CA GLU A 6 24.68 -39.83 -27.31
C GLU A 6 24.54 -38.31 -27.26
N SER A 7 25.05 -37.80 -26.15
CA SER A 7 25.78 -36.52 -25.96
C SER A 7 25.11 -35.23 -26.39
N LEU A 8 24.68 -34.46 -25.40
CA LEU A 8 24.78 -33.01 -25.41
C LEU A 8 25.50 -32.54 -24.15
N ASN A 9 26.80 -32.35 -24.36
CA ASN A 9 27.73 -31.75 -23.43
C ASN A 9 27.38 -30.28 -23.16
N ALA A 10 27.72 -29.89 -21.96
CA ALA A 10 27.80 -28.53 -21.47
C ALA A 10 28.52 -27.58 -22.43
N ARG A 11 27.84 -26.50 -22.80
CA ARG A 11 28.50 -25.23 -23.20
C ARG A 11 27.61 -24.04 -22.93
N ASP A 12 28.23 -23.07 -22.30
CA ASP A 12 27.98 -21.61 -22.39
C ASP A 12 26.76 -21.03 -21.68
N ALA A 13 26.99 -20.71 -20.42
CA ALA A 13 26.26 -19.64 -19.73
C ALA A 13 27.21 -18.47 -19.41
N SER A 14 27.75 -17.83 -20.45
CA SER A 14 28.41 -16.53 -20.36
C SER A 14 27.64 -15.50 -21.19
N VAL A 15 26.57 -14.95 -20.64
CA VAL A 15 25.96 -13.72 -21.19
C VAL A 15 26.56 -12.54 -20.45
N ALA A 16 27.64 -12.01 -21.01
CA ALA A 16 28.23 -10.73 -20.66
C ALA A 16 27.25 -9.60 -21.02
N LEU A 17 26.79 -8.87 -20.01
CA LEU A 17 26.08 -7.60 -20.19
C LEU A 17 27.10 -6.54 -20.61
N LYS A 18 27.08 -6.13 -21.87
CA LYS A 18 27.78 -4.94 -22.38
C LYS A 18 27.15 -3.68 -21.77
N PRO A 19 27.96 -2.67 -21.39
CA PRO A 19 27.45 -1.40 -20.93
C PRO A 19 27.01 -0.56 -22.15
N ASN A 20 25.76 -0.08 -22.18
CA ASN A 20 25.35 0.97 -23.08
C ASN A 20 25.91 2.31 -22.59
N THR A 21 26.93 2.80 -23.24
CA THR A 21 27.40 4.19 -23.24
C THR A 21 26.63 4.95 -24.31
N GLU A 22 26.16 6.11 -23.90
CA GLU A 22 25.79 7.31 -24.62
C GLU A 22 24.37 7.80 -24.34
N LEU A 23 24.29 8.73 -23.39
CA LEU A 23 23.30 9.82 -23.43
C LEU A 23 23.86 11.02 -22.65
N SER A 24 24.13 12.02 -23.45
CA SER A 24 24.58 13.39 -23.24
C SER A 24 24.39 14.05 -21.87
N GLU A 25 25.45 14.71 -21.47
CA GLU A 25 25.59 15.68 -20.37
C GLU A 25 24.54 16.80 -20.43
N LYS A 26 23.68 16.86 -19.40
CA LYS A 26 23.12 18.12 -18.93
C LYS A 26 23.45 18.26 -17.44
N LYS A 27 24.32 19.21 -17.15
CA LYS A 27 24.71 19.62 -15.79
C LYS A 27 23.48 20.08 -15.02
N SER A 28 23.00 19.25 -14.09
CA SER A 28 22.14 19.65 -12.99
C SER A 28 22.97 19.64 -11.71
N LYS A 29 22.96 20.73 -10.98
CA LYS A 29 23.64 20.89 -9.68
C LYS A 29 23.23 19.75 -8.75
N VAL A 30 24.12 18.80 -8.57
CA VAL A 30 24.01 17.69 -7.62
C VAL A 30 24.37 18.26 -6.24
N TYR A 31 23.38 18.35 -5.36
CA TYR A 31 23.65 18.43 -3.92
C TYR A 31 24.35 17.13 -3.53
N SER A 32 25.65 17.21 -3.22
CA SER A 32 26.45 16.10 -2.73
C SER A 32 25.96 15.72 -1.33
N MET A 33 25.13 14.66 -1.25
CA MET A 33 24.92 13.95 0.00
C MET A 33 26.21 13.21 0.37
N PRO A 34 26.56 13.05 1.68
CA PRO A 34 27.74 12.32 2.09
C PRO A 34 27.67 10.90 1.56
N GLY A 35 28.48 10.61 0.56
CA GLY A 35 28.60 9.30 -0.08
C GLY A 35 29.14 8.25 0.88
N ALA A 36 28.88 6.98 0.58
CA ALA A 36 29.54 5.86 1.22
C ALA A 36 31.05 6.11 1.20
N SER A 37 31.72 5.91 2.32
CA SER A 37 33.19 5.93 2.37
C SER A 37 33.73 4.99 1.29
N GLU A 38 34.65 5.48 0.44
CA GLU A 38 35.24 4.66 -0.63
C GLU A 38 35.80 3.35 -0.07
N ASN A 39 36.35 3.41 1.14
CA ASN A 39 36.89 2.25 1.87
C ASN A 39 35.79 1.22 2.19
N ASP A 40 34.59 1.65 2.65
CA ASP A 40 33.45 0.76 2.95
C ASP A 40 32.94 0.04 1.68
N THR A 41 32.94 0.75 0.56
CA THR A 41 32.57 0.17 -0.75
C THR A 41 33.62 -0.85 -1.24
N LYS A 42 34.89 -0.58 -1.06
CA LYS A 42 35.97 -1.49 -1.42
C LYS A 42 35.92 -2.79 -0.62
N ILE A 43 35.79 -2.68 0.70
CA ILE A 43 35.62 -3.83 1.61
C ILE A 43 34.44 -4.70 1.22
N ALA A 44 33.29 -4.07 0.91
CA ALA A 44 32.08 -4.79 0.53
C ALA A 44 32.23 -5.51 -0.83
N LYS A 45 32.94 -4.93 -1.80
CA LYS A 45 33.24 -5.58 -3.09
C LYS A 45 34.16 -6.78 -2.93
N GLU A 46 35.23 -6.65 -2.14
CA GLU A 46 36.18 -7.76 -1.83
C GLU A 46 35.43 -8.92 -1.13
N LYS A 47 34.56 -8.59 -0.17
CA LYS A 47 33.69 -9.57 0.50
C LYS A 47 32.76 -10.29 -0.46
N ALA A 48 32.12 -9.55 -1.39
CA ALA A 48 31.24 -10.12 -2.39
C ALA A 48 31.97 -11.11 -3.31
N GLN A 49 33.17 -10.76 -3.76
CA GLN A 49 34.02 -11.66 -4.57
C GLN A 49 34.39 -12.94 -3.80
N ARG A 50 34.86 -12.80 -2.55
CA ARG A 50 35.22 -13.92 -1.71
C ARG A 50 34.07 -14.89 -1.47
N LEU A 51 32.84 -14.37 -1.25
CA LEU A 51 31.66 -15.16 -0.98
C LEU A 51 30.93 -15.62 -2.25
N LYS A 52 31.38 -15.21 -3.43
CA LYS A 52 30.77 -15.48 -4.73
C LYS A 52 29.28 -15.08 -4.78
N VAL A 53 28.94 -13.95 -4.17
CA VAL A 53 27.59 -13.36 -4.17
C VAL A 53 27.60 -11.99 -4.82
N PRO A 54 26.47 -11.49 -5.35
CA PRO A 54 26.38 -10.17 -5.96
C PRO A 54 26.78 -9.05 -4.97
N PHE A 55 27.40 -7.99 -5.49
CA PHE A 55 27.57 -6.72 -4.81
C PHE A 55 26.43 -5.78 -5.21
N ILE A 56 25.82 -5.11 -4.26
CA ILE A 56 24.76 -4.11 -4.50
C ILE A 56 24.99 -2.90 -3.61
N ASP A 57 25.06 -1.70 -4.20
CA ASP A 57 24.95 -0.45 -3.46
C ASP A 57 23.49 -0.01 -3.39
N PRO A 58 22.83 -0.09 -2.22
CA PRO A 58 21.40 0.22 -2.07
C PRO A 58 21.05 1.68 -2.36
N LEU A 59 22.01 2.61 -2.35
CA LEU A 59 21.78 4.01 -2.66
C LEU A 59 21.70 4.26 -4.17
N ARG A 60 22.25 3.36 -4.98
CA ARG A 60 22.28 3.43 -6.45
C ARG A 60 21.38 2.40 -7.13
N ALA A 61 20.93 1.39 -6.37
CA ALA A 61 20.08 0.33 -6.90
C ALA A 61 18.64 0.78 -7.07
N ALA A 62 17.99 0.30 -8.15
CA ALA A 62 16.54 0.40 -8.30
C ALA A 62 15.87 -0.60 -7.36
N ILE A 63 15.22 -0.10 -6.32
CA ILE A 63 14.52 -0.90 -5.31
C ILE A 63 13.04 -0.94 -5.63
N GLU A 64 12.49 -2.14 -5.75
CA GLU A 64 11.07 -2.35 -6.04
C GLU A 64 10.22 -2.17 -4.77
N PRO A 65 9.20 -1.31 -4.77
CA PRO A 65 8.29 -1.15 -3.62
C PRO A 65 7.60 -2.46 -3.22
N SER A 66 7.32 -3.33 -4.20
CA SER A 66 6.76 -4.66 -3.98
C SER A 66 7.68 -5.57 -3.16
N ALA A 67 8.99 -5.50 -3.38
CA ALA A 67 9.96 -6.26 -2.60
C ALA A 67 10.07 -5.73 -1.16
N LEU A 68 10.07 -4.41 -0.97
CA LEU A 68 10.08 -3.79 0.36
C LEU A 68 8.89 -4.24 1.21
N SER A 69 7.72 -4.47 0.59
CA SER A 69 6.51 -4.91 1.28
C SER A 69 6.55 -6.37 1.76
N LEU A 70 7.53 -7.16 1.33
CA LEU A 70 7.69 -8.56 1.73
C LEU A 70 8.39 -8.73 3.08
N LEU A 71 9.05 -7.70 3.60
CA LEU A 71 9.75 -7.75 4.88
C LEU A 71 9.31 -6.60 5.79
N ALA A 72 8.89 -6.94 7.02
CA ALA A 72 8.49 -5.95 8.00
C ALA A 72 9.66 -5.02 8.38
N PRO A 73 9.43 -3.72 8.59
CA PRO A 73 10.46 -2.73 8.90
C PRO A 73 11.35 -3.11 10.07
N GLU A 74 10.73 -3.58 11.16
CA GLU A 74 11.42 -3.99 12.37
C GLU A 74 12.37 -5.15 12.10
N MET A 75 11.98 -6.07 11.21
CA MET A 75 12.79 -7.22 10.83
C MET A 75 13.89 -6.81 9.84
N ALA A 76 13.59 -5.92 8.89
CA ALA A 76 14.57 -5.38 7.95
C ALA A 76 15.71 -4.67 8.69
N ILE A 77 15.37 -3.81 9.66
CA ILE A 77 16.36 -3.09 10.49
C ILE A 77 17.09 -4.05 11.42
N ARG A 78 16.38 -4.92 12.14
CA ARG A 78 17.00 -5.88 13.07
C ARG A 78 17.96 -6.85 12.38
N ARG A 79 17.66 -7.27 11.16
CA ARG A 79 18.47 -8.20 10.36
C ARG A 79 19.46 -7.49 9.45
N GLN A 80 19.48 -6.16 9.43
CA GLN A 80 20.29 -5.36 8.50
C GLN A 80 20.15 -5.91 7.06
N ALA A 81 18.90 -6.10 6.62
CA ALA A 81 18.54 -6.74 5.37
C ALA A 81 17.55 -5.88 4.61
N LEU A 82 17.89 -5.46 3.40
CA LEU A 82 17.04 -4.62 2.55
C LEU A 82 16.60 -5.41 1.32
N PRO A 83 15.30 -5.75 1.19
CA PRO A 83 14.78 -6.34 -0.04
C PRO A 83 14.93 -5.40 -1.22
N ILE A 84 15.44 -5.89 -2.33
CA ILE A 84 15.71 -5.11 -3.56
C ILE A 84 14.64 -5.38 -4.62
N ARG A 85 14.51 -6.63 -5.05
CA ARG A 85 13.53 -7.06 -6.06
C ARG A 85 13.30 -8.57 -6.02
N VAL A 86 12.23 -9.02 -6.64
CA VAL A 86 11.97 -10.44 -6.85
C VAL A 86 12.38 -10.83 -8.27
N VAL A 87 13.25 -11.84 -8.40
CA VAL A 87 13.73 -12.37 -9.68
C VAL A 87 13.54 -13.90 -9.67
N ASP A 88 12.88 -14.46 -10.65
CA ASP A 88 12.73 -15.91 -10.86
C ASP A 88 12.35 -16.71 -9.59
N ASN A 89 11.48 -16.17 -8.75
CA ASN A 89 11.08 -16.82 -7.51
C ASN A 89 12.07 -16.69 -6.33
N PHE A 90 13.12 -15.88 -6.47
CA PHE A 90 14.04 -15.52 -5.41
C PHE A 90 13.82 -14.06 -5.01
N LEU A 91 13.93 -13.77 -3.72
CA LEU A 91 13.99 -12.40 -3.23
C LEU A 91 15.47 -12.00 -3.13
N LEU A 92 15.89 -11.03 -3.94
CA LEU A 92 17.22 -10.44 -3.86
C LEU A 92 17.25 -9.48 -2.67
N VAL A 93 18.16 -9.73 -1.72
CA VAL A 93 18.28 -8.98 -0.46
C VAL A 93 19.69 -8.46 -0.26
N ALA A 94 19.84 -7.16 -0.11
CA ALA A 94 21.12 -6.54 0.26
C ALA A 94 21.35 -6.69 1.77
N MET A 95 22.49 -7.23 2.18
CA MET A 95 22.84 -7.55 3.56
C MET A 95 24.31 -7.22 3.85
N MET A 96 24.64 -7.01 5.13
CA MET A 96 26.05 -6.89 5.56
C MET A 96 26.73 -8.26 5.72
N THR A 97 25.98 -9.25 6.19
CA THR A 97 26.46 -10.60 6.56
C THR A 97 25.68 -11.68 5.81
N PRO A 98 25.87 -11.80 4.48
CA PRO A 98 25.18 -12.81 3.67
C PRO A 98 25.67 -14.24 3.95
N GLU A 99 26.74 -14.40 4.69
CA GLU A 99 27.30 -15.68 5.13
C GLU A 99 26.57 -16.32 6.31
N GLU A 100 25.63 -15.62 6.98
CA GLU A 100 24.91 -16.16 8.12
C GLU A 100 23.71 -17.04 7.68
N PRO A 101 23.78 -18.38 7.74
CA PRO A 101 22.68 -19.25 7.28
C PRO A 101 21.40 -19.05 8.08
N VAL A 102 21.52 -18.74 9.38
CA VAL A 102 20.37 -18.50 10.27
C VAL A 102 19.62 -17.24 9.87
N ALA A 103 20.33 -16.18 9.47
CA ALA A 103 19.71 -14.95 8.99
C ALA A 103 18.95 -15.19 7.68
N ILE A 104 19.57 -15.89 6.72
CA ILE A 104 18.95 -16.24 5.44
C ILE A 104 17.69 -17.10 5.67
N LYS A 105 17.80 -18.18 6.46
CA LYS A 105 16.67 -19.07 6.74
C LYS A 105 15.53 -18.35 7.46
N SER A 106 15.85 -17.42 8.36
CA SER A 106 14.86 -16.56 9.01
C SER A 106 14.13 -15.65 8.01
N LEU A 107 14.85 -15.04 7.06
CA LEU A 107 14.26 -14.23 6.00
C LEU A 107 13.37 -15.07 5.06
N GLU A 108 13.80 -16.29 4.70
CA GLU A 108 13.00 -17.23 3.90
C GLU A 108 11.67 -17.58 4.59
N LEU A 109 11.71 -17.86 5.90
CA LEU A 109 10.52 -18.15 6.69
C LEU A 109 9.57 -16.95 6.79
N LEU A 110 10.13 -15.74 6.92
CA LEU A 110 9.34 -14.51 7.06
C LEU A 110 8.70 -14.07 5.74
N THR A 111 9.44 -14.18 4.64
CA THR A 111 8.99 -13.69 3.33
C THR A 111 8.28 -14.76 2.49
N GLY A 112 8.54 -16.04 2.77
CA GLY A 112 8.08 -17.17 1.97
C GLY A 112 8.83 -17.35 0.64
N PHE A 113 9.88 -16.56 0.39
CA PHE A 113 10.73 -16.66 -0.79
C PHE A 113 12.08 -17.30 -0.45
N LYS A 114 12.69 -17.96 -1.42
CA LYS A 114 14.12 -18.26 -1.37
C LYS A 114 14.89 -16.95 -1.44
N ILE A 115 15.88 -16.79 -0.55
CA ILE A 115 16.69 -15.57 -0.48
C ILE A 115 17.92 -15.72 -1.38
N ARG A 116 18.13 -14.72 -2.23
CA ARG A 116 19.40 -14.51 -2.94
C ARG A 116 20.12 -13.35 -2.27
N PRO A 117 21.10 -13.62 -1.43
CA PRO A 117 21.78 -12.55 -0.69
C PRO A 117 22.74 -11.81 -1.61
N ALA A 118 22.91 -10.51 -1.35
CA ALA A 118 23.91 -9.66 -1.98
C ALA A 118 24.66 -8.87 -0.88
N VAL A 119 25.96 -8.67 -1.05
CA VAL A 119 26.73 -7.83 -0.12
C VAL A 119 26.46 -6.36 -0.42
N ALA A 120 26.20 -5.59 0.63
CA ALA A 120 26.06 -4.14 0.56
C ALA A 120 27.08 -3.44 1.48
N PRO A 121 27.57 -2.24 1.09
CA PRO A 121 28.37 -1.40 1.97
C PRO A 121 27.58 -1.03 3.24
N LYS A 122 28.22 -1.07 4.39
CA LYS A 122 27.57 -0.84 5.69
C LYS A 122 26.85 0.50 5.77
N ASN A 123 27.54 1.57 5.37
CA ASN A 123 26.97 2.92 5.42
C ASN A 123 25.83 3.09 4.42
N SER A 124 26.00 2.62 3.17
CA SER A 124 24.93 2.66 2.16
C SER A 124 23.69 1.89 2.60
N LEU A 125 23.88 0.69 3.17
CA LEU A 125 22.78 -0.13 3.67
C LEU A 125 22.06 0.55 4.84
N SER A 126 22.82 1.11 5.79
CA SER A 126 22.27 1.82 6.95
C SER A 126 21.45 3.05 6.54
N ILE A 127 21.98 3.84 5.59
CA ILE A 127 21.25 5.02 5.02
C ILE A 127 19.99 4.55 4.28
N ALA A 128 20.10 3.51 3.46
CA ALA A 128 18.96 2.97 2.72
C ALA A 128 17.88 2.38 3.66
N LEU A 129 18.28 1.61 4.68
CA LEU A 129 17.36 1.12 5.71
C LEU A 129 16.67 2.27 6.44
N LYS A 130 17.40 3.33 6.81
CA LYS A 130 16.80 4.54 7.36
C LYS A 130 15.87 5.23 6.36
N ARG A 131 16.24 5.31 5.10
CA ARG A 131 15.43 5.94 4.04
C ARG A 131 14.12 5.20 3.77
N TYR A 132 14.16 3.87 3.71
CA TYR A 132 13.00 3.05 3.35
C TYR A 132 12.21 2.54 4.56
N TYR A 133 12.84 2.47 5.74
CA TYR A 133 12.24 1.94 6.97
C TYR A 133 12.47 2.81 8.22
N GLY A 134 13.31 3.84 8.18
CA GLY A 134 14.00 4.46 9.31
C GLY A 134 13.20 5.36 10.24
N ASN A 135 12.00 5.82 9.90
CA ASN A 135 11.14 6.52 10.87
C ASN A 135 10.08 5.60 11.50
N ARG A 136 10.39 4.30 11.58
CA ARG A 136 9.41 3.23 11.88
C ARG A 136 9.61 2.56 13.23
N THR A 137 10.65 2.93 13.97
CA THR A 137 10.90 2.43 15.31
C THR A 137 10.91 3.60 16.28
N GLY A 138 9.82 3.80 16.99
CA GLY A 138 9.86 4.52 18.26
C GLY A 138 10.57 3.63 19.29
N GLY A 139 11.86 3.76 19.40
CA GLY A 139 12.68 2.99 20.32
C GLY A 139 14.15 3.14 19.94
N GLU A 140 14.86 3.92 20.71
CA GLU A 140 16.30 4.07 20.65
C GLU A 140 17.00 2.72 20.79
N PHE A 141 17.79 2.34 19.77
CA PHE A 141 18.91 1.42 20.00
C PHE A 141 20.22 2.17 19.80
N CYS A 142 20.61 2.89 20.83
CA CYS A 142 21.98 3.28 21.04
C CYS A 142 22.57 2.32 22.07
N VAL A 143 23.43 1.41 21.63
CA VAL A 143 24.32 0.68 22.55
C VAL A 143 25.39 1.67 22.96
N LYS A 144 25.23 2.30 24.10
CA LYS A 144 26.31 2.77 24.98
C LYS A 144 25.75 2.88 26.39
N ASN A 145 26.38 2.13 27.29
CA ASN A 145 26.28 2.30 28.75
C ASN A 145 26.43 3.78 29.11
N HIS A 146 25.43 4.34 29.79
CA HIS A 146 25.62 5.23 30.93
C HIS A 146 24.26 5.54 31.59
N GLN A 147 24.32 5.82 32.88
CA GLN A 147 23.26 5.94 33.87
C GLN A 147 22.22 7.06 33.61
N PRO A 148 21.10 7.10 34.34
CA PRO A 148 19.91 7.87 33.99
C PRO A 148 20.02 9.32 34.44
N GLU A 149 19.81 10.24 33.51
CA GLU A 149 19.41 11.60 33.86
C GLU A 149 18.02 11.90 33.29
N THR A 150 17.18 12.31 34.19
CA THR A 150 15.83 12.84 34.02
C THR A 150 15.86 14.07 33.08
N THR A 151 15.25 13.98 31.91
CA THR A 151 14.84 15.18 31.20
C THR A 151 13.54 14.97 30.41
N GLN A 152 12.73 15.99 30.50
CA GLN A 152 11.36 16.14 30.07
C GLN A 152 11.07 15.75 28.62
N LYS A 153 9.86 15.18 28.43
CA LYS A 153 9.20 14.92 27.16
C LYS A 153 9.16 16.16 26.26
N THR A 154 9.97 16.17 25.23
CA THR A 154 9.71 17.00 24.03
C THR A 154 9.15 16.09 22.96
N VAL A 155 7.84 16.17 22.78
CA VAL A 155 7.14 15.57 21.64
C VAL A 155 7.68 16.29 20.39
N ALA A 156 8.44 15.57 19.56
CA ALA A 156 8.84 16.06 18.26
C ALA A 156 7.57 16.35 17.44
N LYS A 157 7.23 17.62 17.31
CA LYS A 157 6.27 18.13 16.33
C LYS A 157 6.81 17.76 14.96
N THR A 158 6.25 16.74 14.34
CA THR A 158 6.36 16.53 12.90
C THR A 158 5.92 17.83 12.23
N THR A 159 6.83 18.45 11.51
CA THR A 159 6.56 19.63 10.68
C THR A 159 5.32 19.35 9.84
N LYS A 160 4.25 20.07 10.11
CA LYS A 160 3.06 20.17 9.27
C LYS A 160 3.50 20.73 7.92
N GLY A 161 3.83 19.85 6.98
CA GLY A 161 3.80 20.22 5.58
C GLY A 161 2.37 20.62 5.23
N ASP A 162 2.23 21.64 4.45
CA ASP A 162 1.00 22.32 4.01
C ASP A 162 0.03 21.36 3.30
N ARG A 163 -0.61 20.45 4.07
CA ARG A 163 -1.63 19.53 3.58
C ARG A 163 -2.98 20.20 3.69
N SER A 164 -3.59 20.52 2.58
CA SER A 164 -4.94 21.08 2.54
C SER A 164 -6.08 20.07 2.80
N GLY A 165 -5.81 18.89 3.37
CA GLY A 165 -6.82 17.87 3.67
C GLY A 165 -6.20 16.52 4.07
N PRO A 166 -7.03 15.50 4.41
CA PRO A 166 -6.58 14.16 4.76
C PRO A 166 -6.05 13.39 3.55
N CYS A 167 -5.24 12.36 3.78
CA CYS A 167 -4.99 11.31 2.82
C CYS A 167 -6.24 10.43 2.71
N THR A 168 -6.86 10.38 1.55
CA THR A 168 -8.08 9.62 1.31
C THR A 168 -7.78 8.24 0.73
N ILE A 169 -8.37 7.19 1.29
CA ILE A 169 -8.17 5.80 0.90
C ILE A 169 -9.53 5.17 0.62
N SER A 170 -9.75 4.65 -0.57
CA SER A 170 -10.91 3.83 -0.89
C SER A 170 -10.58 2.36 -0.89
N VAL A 171 -11.45 1.53 -0.32
CA VAL A 171 -11.31 0.07 -0.30
C VAL A 171 -12.48 -0.53 -1.08
N ILE A 172 -12.18 -1.23 -2.17
CA ILE A 172 -13.16 -1.79 -3.09
C ILE A 172 -12.91 -3.27 -3.37
N SER A 173 -13.94 -3.95 -3.86
CA SER A 173 -13.85 -5.29 -4.46
C SER A 173 -15.04 -5.51 -5.40
N ASN A 174 -14.89 -6.42 -6.36
CA ASN A 174 -16.00 -6.80 -7.22
C ASN A 174 -17.02 -7.72 -6.51
N LYS A 175 -16.55 -8.55 -5.56
CA LYS A 175 -17.40 -9.50 -4.82
C LYS A 175 -17.52 -9.16 -3.35
N GLY A 176 -18.65 -9.54 -2.74
CA GLY A 176 -18.86 -9.59 -1.31
C GLY A 176 -18.02 -10.72 -0.66
N GLY A 177 -17.77 -10.62 0.66
CA GLY A 177 -17.11 -11.69 1.42
C GLY A 177 -15.58 -11.78 1.27
N VAL A 178 -14.95 -10.99 0.40
CA VAL A 178 -13.48 -11.01 0.23
C VAL A 178 -12.71 -10.37 1.39
N GLY A 179 -13.41 -9.75 2.36
CA GLY A 179 -12.82 -9.19 3.57
C GLY A 179 -12.51 -7.70 3.53
N LYS A 180 -13.12 -6.91 2.64
CA LYS A 180 -12.97 -5.45 2.56
C LYS A 180 -13.14 -4.75 3.91
N THR A 181 -14.30 -4.92 4.54
CA THR A 181 -14.65 -4.27 5.80
C THR A 181 -13.70 -4.65 6.93
N HIS A 182 -13.28 -5.93 7.00
CA HIS A 182 -12.25 -6.35 7.96
C HIS A 182 -10.91 -5.63 7.71
N PHE A 183 -10.53 -5.50 6.44
CA PHE A 183 -9.33 -4.77 6.07
C PHE A 183 -9.44 -3.29 6.44
N SER A 184 -10.55 -2.63 6.09
CA SER A 184 -10.81 -1.21 6.38
C SER A 184 -10.77 -0.91 7.89
N ILE A 185 -11.45 -1.73 8.70
CA ILE A 185 -11.47 -1.62 10.17
C ILE A 185 -10.05 -1.74 10.75
N ASN A 186 -9.32 -2.77 10.33
CA ASN A 186 -7.99 -3.02 10.88
C ASN A 186 -6.97 -2.00 10.39
N MET A 187 -7.11 -1.47 9.17
CA MET A 187 -6.31 -0.37 8.65
C MET A 187 -6.57 0.91 9.47
N ALA A 188 -7.84 1.27 9.70
CA ALA A 188 -8.21 2.43 10.54
C ALA A 188 -7.64 2.31 11.95
N TYR A 189 -7.77 1.12 12.56
CA TYR A 189 -7.20 0.84 13.88
C TYR A 189 -5.66 0.96 13.91
N CYS A 190 -4.97 0.43 12.89
CA CYS A 190 -3.51 0.54 12.79
C CYS A 190 -3.04 1.99 12.71
N LEU A 191 -3.68 2.78 11.86
CA LEU A 191 -3.33 4.18 11.66
C LEU A 191 -3.60 4.99 12.95
N ALA A 192 -4.75 4.77 13.58
CA ALA A 192 -5.12 5.43 14.85
C ALA A 192 -4.18 5.03 16.00
N LYS A 193 -3.81 3.75 16.11
CA LYS A 193 -2.85 3.26 17.12
C LYS A 193 -1.47 3.91 16.99
N LYS A 194 -1.10 4.37 15.81
CA LYS A 194 0.14 5.13 15.56
C LYS A 194 -0.01 6.64 15.83
N GLY A 195 -1.15 7.07 16.38
CA GLY A 195 -1.42 8.45 16.76
C GLY A 195 -2.05 9.32 15.68
N ALA A 196 -2.38 8.77 14.51
CA ALA A 196 -3.05 9.53 13.46
C ALA A 196 -4.54 9.76 13.77
N LYS A 197 -5.07 10.92 13.37
CA LYS A 197 -6.51 11.20 13.38
C LYS A 197 -7.14 10.53 12.16
N VAL A 198 -7.97 9.52 12.38
CA VAL A 198 -8.54 8.67 11.31
C VAL A 198 -10.06 8.74 11.33
N LEU A 199 -10.65 8.93 10.15
CA LEU A 199 -12.08 8.82 9.89
C LEU A 199 -12.33 7.57 9.03
N LEU A 200 -13.12 6.62 9.52
CA LEU A 200 -13.63 5.50 8.75
C LEU A 200 -15.07 5.81 8.33
N ILE A 201 -15.38 5.66 7.04
CA ILE A 201 -16.69 5.93 6.49
C ILE A 201 -17.22 4.64 5.87
N ASP A 202 -18.25 4.09 6.48
CA ASP A 202 -18.99 2.95 5.93
C ASP A 202 -19.98 3.47 4.87
N THR A 203 -19.73 3.13 3.63
CA THR A 203 -20.56 3.54 2.50
C THR A 203 -21.32 2.38 1.88
N ASP A 204 -21.30 1.20 2.49
CA ASP A 204 -22.18 0.08 2.13
C ASP A 204 -23.55 0.30 2.76
N LEU A 205 -24.35 1.17 2.14
CA LEU A 205 -25.62 1.65 2.67
C LEU A 205 -26.70 0.56 2.85
N GLY A 206 -26.43 -0.69 2.47
CA GLY A 206 -27.33 -1.83 2.67
C GLY A 206 -27.00 -2.70 3.89
N ASN A 207 -25.78 -2.64 4.37
CA ASN A 207 -25.24 -3.64 5.30
C ASN A 207 -24.43 -3.03 6.44
N ALA A 208 -24.70 -2.02 7.09
CA ALA A 208 -24.00 -1.46 8.28
C ALA A 208 -22.86 -2.35 8.88
N ASP A 209 -21.97 -2.84 7.99
CA ASP A 209 -21.04 -3.95 8.25
C ASP A 209 -19.97 -3.56 9.29
N VAL A 210 -19.48 -2.32 9.25
CA VAL A 210 -18.49 -1.80 10.20
C VAL A 210 -19.05 -1.80 11.62
N SER A 211 -20.26 -1.25 11.79
CA SER A 211 -20.93 -1.16 13.10
C SER A 211 -21.19 -2.55 13.68
N ASN A 212 -21.69 -3.48 12.85
CA ASN A 212 -21.97 -4.86 13.26
C ASN A 212 -20.73 -5.61 13.72
N LYS A 213 -19.64 -5.52 12.93
CA LYS A 213 -18.38 -6.21 13.22
C LYS A 213 -17.71 -5.69 14.51
N LEU A 214 -17.96 -4.45 14.86
CA LEU A 214 -17.38 -3.83 16.07
C LEU A 214 -18.34 -3.76 17.26
N GLY A 215 -19.60 -4.15 17.08
CA GLY A 215 -20.62 -4.04 18.14
C GLY A 215 -20.84 -2.59 18.55
N LEU A 216 -20.92 -1.69 17.55
CA LEU A 216 -21.15 -0.27 17.77
C LEU A 216 -22.61 0.06 17.40
N PHE A 217 -23.18 1.03 18.10
CA PHE A 217 -24.57 1.44 17.93
C PHE A 217 -24.66 2.97 17.74
N PRO A 218 -24.20 3.49 16.57
CA PRO A 218 -24.35 4.91 16.25
C PRO A 218 -25.84 5.31 16.20
N LYS A 219 -26.16 6.49 16.74
CA LYS A 219 -27.53 7.02 16.71
C LYS A 219 -27.89 7.68 15.37
N CYS A 220 -26.88 8.10 14.62
CA CYS A 220 -27.05 8.79 13.33
C CYS A 220 -26.22 8.08 12.27
N HIS A 221 -26.72 8.05 11.04
CA HIS A 221 -26.17 7.32 9.93
C HIS A 221 -26.01 8.21 8.69
N LEU A 222 -25.25 7.79 7.72
CA LEU A 222 -25.00 8.56 6.49
C LEU A 222 -26.30 8.96 5.78
N MET A 223 -27.34 8.11 5.81
CA MET A 223 -28.65 8.40 5.23
C MET A 223 -29.35 9.57 5.89
N ASP A 224 -29.24 9.71 7.21
CA ASP A 224 -29.87 10.84 7.92
C ASP A 224 -29.35 12.19 7.42
N PHE A 225 -28.07 12.23 7.05
CA PHE A 225 -27.49 13.41 6.42
C PHE A 225 -27.97 13.61 4.97
N LEU A 226 -27.99 12.54 4.19
CA LEU A 226 -28.42 12.61 2.78
C LEU A 226 -29.88 13.03 2.64
N GLU A 227 -30.73 12.63 3.59
CA GLU A 227 -32.15 12.99 3.69
C GLU A 227 -32.43 14.32 4.41
N ASN A 228 -31.38 15.09 4.78
CA ASN A 228 -31.48 16.37 5.51
C ASN A 228 -32.02 16.27 6.95
N LYS A 229 -32.05 15.08 7.55
CA LYS A 229 -32.47 14.86 8.94
C LYS A 229 -31.42 15.29 9.94
N LYS A 230 -30.14 15.16 9.57
CA LYS A 230 -28.98 15.41 10.41
C LYS A 230 -27.87 16.19 9.67
N LYS A 231 -27.04 16.91 10.44
CA LYS A 231 -25.81 17.53 9.91
C LYS A 231 -24.67 16.52 9.87
N MET A 232 -23.68 16.71 9.00
CA MET A 232 -22.53 15.82 8.85
C MET A 232 -21.73 15.67 10.16
N ASP A 233 -21.61 16.72 10.96
CA ASP A 233 -20.94 16.69 12.25
C ASP A 233 -21.63 15.78 13.29
N GLU A 234 -22.95 15.64 13.21
CA GLU A 234 -23.76 14.79 14.11
C GLU A 234 -23.60 13.30 13.80
N LEU A 235 -23.07 12.96 12.61
CA LEU A 235 -22.82 11.56 12.21
C LEU A 235 -21.53 10.99 12.81
N LEU A 236 -20.65 11.85 13.35
CA LEU A 236 -19.36 11.43 13.87
C LEU A 236 -19.53 10.63 15.15
N PHE A 237 -19.27 9.33 15.04
CA PHE A 237 -19.27 8.42 16.17
C PHE A 237 -17.82 8.16 16.63
N ARG A 238 -17.47 8.63 17.83
CA ARG A 238 -16.14 8.36 18.42
C ARG A 238 -16.07 6.92 18.89
N THR A 239 -15.22 6.13 18.26
CA THR A 239 -15.05 4.74 18.65
C THR A 239 -14.06 4.60 19.80
N LYS A 240 -14.21 3.55 20.60
CA LYS A 240 -13.23 3.17 21.62
C LYS A 240 -11.90 2.65 21.03
N TYR A 241 -11.79 2.59 19.71
CA TYR A 241 -10.62 2.08 19.00
C TYR A 241 -9.67 3.17 18.49
N GLY A 242 -9.97 4.45 18.80
CA GLY A 242 -9.11 5.59 18.50
C GLY A 242 -9.34 6.21 17.12
N PHE A 243 -10.27 5.70 16.32
CA PHE A 243 -10.75 6.33 15.08
C PHE A 243 -12.21 6.73 15.19
N ASP A 244 -12.64 7.72 14.42
CA ASP A 244 -14.02 8.12 14.30
C ASP A 244 -14.70 7.37 13.16
N LEU A 245 -16.02 7.15 13.28
CA LEU A 245 -16.84 6.42 12.32
C LEU A 245 -18.00 7.29 11.84
N ILE A 246 -18.21 7.33 10.53
CA ILE A 246 -19.50 7.65 9.93
C ILE A 246 -20.12 6.32 9.48
N ALA A 247 -21.19 5.92 10.14
CA ALA A 247 -21.81 4.62 9.92
C ALA A 247 -22.81 4.67 8.76
N SER A 248 -22.96 3.55 8.06
CA SER A 248 -24.09 3.30 7.18
C SER A 248 -25.33 2.87 7.97
N SER A 249 -26.51 2.99 7.35
CA SER A 249 -27.78 2.52 7.91
C SER A 249 -28.12 1.10 7.42
N TYR A 250 -29.04 0.46 8.12
CA TYR A 250 -29.71 -0.74 7.61
C TYR A 250 -30.81 -0.32 6.63
N GLY A 251 -30.86 -0.92 5.45
CA GLY A 251 -31.92 -0.68 4.49
C GLY A 251 -31.52 -1.00 3.05
N GLU A 252 -32.49 -0.96 2.14
CA GLU A 252 -32.28 -1.31 0.72
C GLU A 252 -31.57 -0.22 -0.11
N PHE A 253 -31.12 0.85 0.51
CA PHE A 253 -30.55 1.98 -0.22
C PHE A 253 -29.09 1.72 -0.58
N LYS A 254 -28.79 1.63 -1.87
CA LYS A 254 -27.43 1.50 -2.38
C LYS A 254 -26.87 2.88 -2.72
N LEU A 255 -25.57 3.07 -2.46
CA LEU A 255 -24.84 4.28 -2.88
C LEU A 255 -25.06 4.59 -4.38
N ALA A 256 -25.29 3.54 -5.16
CA ALA A 256 -25.62 3.62 -6.59
C ALA A 256 -26.85 4.48 -6.91
N ASN A 257 -27.75 4.68 -5.96
CA ASN A 257 -29.03 5.38 -6.14
C ASN A 257 -28.98 6.85 -5.69
N LEU A 258 -27.82 7.40 -5.34
CA LEU A 258 -27.72 8.80 -4.94
C LEU A 258 -28.00 9.75 -6.11
N TYR A 259 -28.93 10.66 -5.90
CA TYR A 259 -29.14 11.77 -6.82
C TYR A 259 -27.96 12.73 -6.86
N TYR A 260 -27.77 13.41 -7.97
CA TYR A 260 -26.68 14.37 -8.16
C TYR A 260 -26.55 15.39 -7.01
N ALA A 261 -27.66 15.97 -6.57
CA ALA A 261 -27.68 16.94 -5.47
C ALA A 261 -27.15 16.35 -4.15
N GLN A 262 -27.45 15.09 -3.85
CA GLN A 262 -26.98 14.39 -2.65
C GLN A 262 -25.46 14.15 -2.72
N LYS A 263 -24.94 13.83 -3.91
CA LYS A 263 -23.50 13.67 -4.13
C LYS A 263 -22.74 14.97 -3.88
N VAL A 264 -23.20 16.07 -4.50
CA VAL A 264 -22.61 17.40 -4.33
C VAL A 264 -22.66 17.83 -2.86
N LYS A 265 -23.81 17.61 -2.21
CA LYS A 265 -23.98 17.89 -0.79
C LYS A 265 -22.97 17.12 0.06
N PHE A 266 -22.85 15.80 -0.17
CA PHE A 266 -21.90 14.94 0.55
C PHE A 266 -20.46 15.47 0.40
N ILE A 267 -20.03 15.75 -0.83
CA ILE A 267 -18.67 16.22 -1.11
C ILE A 267 -18.38 17.52 -0.37
N ASN A 268 -19.26 18.49 -0.45
CA ASN A 268 -19.06 19.81 0.13
C ASN A 268 -18.94 19.75 1.67
N HIS A 269 -19.74 18.89 2.31
CA HIS A 269 -19.69 18.71 3.75
C HIS A 269 -18.53 17.81 4.18
N PHE A 270 -18.25 16.74 3.44
CA PHE A 270 -17.10 15.88 3.67
C PHE A 270 -15.78 16.68 3.62
N ARG A 271 -15.63 17.58 2.63
CA ARG A 271 -14.47 18.46 2.51
C ARG A 271 -14.22 19.28 3.78
N LYS A 272 -15.27 19.78 4.43
CA LYS A 272 -15.16 20.58 5.66
C LYS A 272 -14.75 19.72 6.85
N ILE A 273 -15.41 18.56 7.02
CA ILE A 273 -15.16 17.69 8.18
C ILE A 273 -13.83 16.96 8.09
N SER A 274 -13.43 16.59 6.88
CA SER A 274 -12.22 15.82 6.62
C SER A 274 -10.94 16.57 6.98
N GLN A 275 -10.95 17.89 7.02
CA GLN A 275 -9.80 18.70 7.44
C GLN A 275 -9.36 18.45 8.90
N ARG A 276 -10.20 17.80 9.71
CA ARG A 276 -9.89 17.44 11.11
C ARG A 276 -9.07 16.17 11.21
N TYR A 277 -8.90 15.43 10.13
CA TYR A 277 -8.29 14.11 10.06
C TYR A 277 -7.05 14.11 9.20
N GLU A 278 -6.15 13.17 9.49
CA GLU A 278 -4.96 12.89 8.67
C GLU A 278 -5.24 11.81 7.63
N PHE A 279 -6.18 10.90 7.95
CA PHE A 279 -6.63 9.85 7.04
C PHE A 279 -8.15 9.75 7.03
N ALA A 280 -8.71 9.54 5.83
CA ALA A 280 -10.11 9.20 5.67
C ALA A 280 -10.21 7.93 4.81
N ILE A 281 -10.79 6.86 5.37
CA ILE A 281 -10.94 5.56 4.72
C ILE A 281 -12.39 5.37 4.34
N PHE A 282 -12.66 5.11 3.06
CA PHE A 282 -13.97 4.75 2.55
C PHE A 282 -14.07 3.23 2.38
N ASP A 283 -14.89 2.57 3.18
CA ASP A 283 -15.27 1.17 2.98
C ASP A 283 -16.42 1.11 2.01
N LEU A 284 -16.14 0.88 0.72
CA LEU A 284 -17.15 0.90 -0.34
C LEU A 284 -17.86 -0.44 -0.46
N GLY A 285 -19.13 -0.43 -0.84
CA GLY A 285 -19.90 -1.63 -1.13
C GLY A 285 -19.24 -2.50 -2.22
N ALA A 286 -19.61 -3.78 -2.28
CA ALA A 286 -19.13 -4.67 -3.32
C ALA A 286 -19.70 -4.32 -4.70
N GLY A 287 -18.93 -4.56 -5.76
CA GLY A 287 -19.33 -4.38 -7.15
C GLY A 287 -18.50 -3.34 -7.89
N ILE A 288 -18.78 -3.24 -9.18
CA ILE A 288 -18.07 -2.37 -10.14
C ILE A 288 -19.04 -1.35 -10.78
N SER A 289 -20.11 -0.99 -10.06
CA SER A 289 -21.02 0.03 -10.56
C SER A 289 -20.28 1.36 -10.75
N ARG A 290 -20.79 2.17 -11.71
CA ARG A 290 -20.20 3.48 -12.01
C ARG A 290 -19.99 4.33 -10.78
N MET A 291 -20.98 4.33 -9.88
CA MET A 291 -20.92 5.09 -8.64
C MET A 291 -19.81 4.62 -7.69
N VAL A 292 -19.70 3.29 -7.48
CA VAL A 292 -18.62 2.73 -6.65
C VAL A 292 -17.27 3.11 -7.22
N MET A 293 -17.10 3.06 -8.55
CA MET A 293 -15.87 3.47 -9.21
C MET A 293 -15.61 4.96 -9.11
N ASP A 294 -16.64 5.82 -9.21
CA ASP A 294 -16.50 7.26 -9.04
C ASP A 294 -15.98 7.60 -7.63
N PHE A 295 -16.55 6.99 -6.59
CA PHE A 295 -16.07 7.17 -5.22
C PHE A 295 -14.67 6.59 -5.02
N ALA A 296 -14.39 5.44 -5.60
CA ALA A 296 -13.08 4.82 -5.51
C ALA A 296 -11.98 5.68 -6.13
N LEU A 297 -12.24 6.22 -7.32
CA LEU A 297 -11.27 7.03 -8.06
C LEU A 297 -11.16 8.47 -7.56
N ALA A 298 -12.11 8.91 -6.76
CA ALA A 298 -12.06 10.20 -6.10
C ALA A 298 -11.08 10.24 -4.91
N ALA A 299 -10.71 9.10 -4.36
CA ALA A 299 -9.71 8.99 -3.30
C ALA A 299 -8.27 9.09 -3.85
N ASP A 300 -7.33 9.50 -2.97
CA ASP A 300 -5.88 9.54 -3.31
C ASP A 300 -5.34 8.14 -3.61
N HIS A 301 -5.85 7.14 -2.89
CA HIS A 301 -5.44 5.74 -3.03
C HIS A 301 -6.67 4.84 -3.20
N THR A 302 -6.68 4.07 -4.27
CA THR A 302 -7.67 3.02 -4.51
C THR A 302 -7.06 1.67 -4.14
N ILE A 303 -7.61 1.01 -3.12
CA ILE A 303 -7.20 -0.34 -2.71
C ILE A 303 -8.23 -1.35 -3.21
N ILE A 304 -7.79 -2.30 -4.02
CA ILE A 304 -8.60 -3.42 -4.51
C ILE A 304 -8.28 -4.64 -3.67
N VAL A 305 -9.30 -5.18 -2.98
CA VAL A 305 -9.17 -6.42 -2.19
C VAL A 305 -9.75 -7.57 -3.01
N THR A 306 -8.96 -8.64 -3.17
CA THR A 306 -9.39 -9.87 -3.84
C THR A 306 -8.86 -11.09 -3.08
N THR A 307 -9.29 -12.29 -3.46
CA THR A 307 -8.84 -13.57 -2.87
C THR A 307 -8.33 -14.50 -3.97
N PRO A 308 -7.61 -15.58 -3.63
CA PRO A 308 -7.22 -16.59 -4.62
C PRO A 308 -8.41 -17.19 -5.36
N GLN A 309 -9.55 -17.39 -4.69
CA GLN A 309 -10.78 -17.94 -5.26
C GLN A 309 -11.48 -16.94 -6.20
N ASP A 310 -11.37 -15.65 -5.89
CA ASP A 310 -12.02 -14.57 -6.64
C ASP A 310 -11.04 -13.74 -7.48
N PHE A 311 -9.93 -14.33 -7.87
CA PHE A 311 -8.83 -13.64 -8.57
C PHE A 311 -9.30 -12.99 -9.88
N ILE A 312 -10.13 -13.68 -10.67
CA ILE A 312 -10.70 -13.16 -11.92
C ILE A 312 -11.56 -11.92 -11.63
N SER A 313 -12.34 -11.95 -10.55
CA SER A 313 -13.13 -10.79 -10.10
C SER A 313 -12.25 -9.61 -9.69
N GLY A 314 -11.09 -9.87 -9.09
CA GLY A 314 -10.07 -8.84 -8.79
C GLY A 314 -9.52 -8.19 -10.04
N TYR A 315 -9.20 -8.98 -11.07
CA TYR A 315 -8.78 -8.46 -12.37
C TYR A 315 -9.90 -7.65 -13.04
N ALA A 316 -11.14 -8.13 -13.02
CA ALA A 316 -12.29 -7.40 -13.55
C ALA A 316 -12.50 -6.05 -12.85
N CYS A 317 -12.34 -6.00 -11.51
CA CYS A 317 -12.39 -4.77 -10.73
C CYS A 317 -11.28 -3.78 -11.15
N THR A 318 -10.06 -4.29 -11.33
CA THR A 318 -8.90 -3.52 -11.78
C THR A 318 -9.12 -2.91 -13.18
N ARG A 319 -9.66 -3.71 -14.11
CA ARG A 319 -9.99 -3.27 -15.46
C ARG A 319 -11.13 -2.24 -15.47
N ALA A 320 -12.19 -2.48 -14.71
CA ALA A 320 -13.31 -1.54 -14.60
C ALA A 320 -12.87 -0.19 -14.01
N GLY A 321 -12.01 -0.22 -12.99
CA GLY A 321 -11.40 0.98 -12.42
C GLY A 321 -10.58 1.76 -13.44
N PHE A 322 -9.76 1.07 -14.24
CA PHE A 322 -8.98 1.71 -15.30
C PHE A 322 -9.87 2.31 -16.40
N SER A 323 -10.88 1.55 -16.87
CA SER A 323 -11.80 2.03 -17.89
C SER A 323 -12.54 3.31 -17.44
N ARG A 324 -12.99 3.32 -16.19
CA ARG A 324 -13.67 4.48 -15.60
C ARG A 324 -12.69 5.65 -15.36
N PHE A 325 -11.46 5.38 -14.93
CA PHE A 325 -10.39 6.37 -14.80
C PHE A 325 -10.16 7.10 -16.13
N LYS A 326 -9.95 6.34 -17.21
CA LYS A 326 -9.76 6.88 -18.55
C LYS A 326 -10.91 7.79 -18.97
N GLU A 327 -12.15 7.30 -18.85
CA GLU A 327 -13.36 8.07 -19.19
C GLU A 327 -13.44 9.40 -18.41
N ILE A 328 -13.05 9.39 -17.14
CA ILE A 328 -13.03 10.61 -16.31
C ILE A 328 -11.97 11.59 -16.79
N GLU A 329 -10.75 11.12 -17.03
CA GLU A 329 -9.63 11.96 -17.43
C GLU A 329 -9.87 12.59 -18.82
N GLU A 330 -10.39 11.81 -19.78
CA GLU A 330 -10.77 12.30 -21.10
C GLU A 330 -11.84 13.40 -21.02
N ARG A 331 -12.90 13.19 -20.24
CA ARG A 331 -13.95 14.21 -20.04
C ARG A 331 -13.46 15.46 -19.34
N LEU A 332 -12.54 15.34 -18.37
CA LEU A 332 -11.97 16.51 -17.69
C LEU A 332 -11.09 17.33 -18.63
N GLU A 333 -10.33 16.66 -19.49
CA GLU A 333 -9.50 17.29 -20.51
C GLU A 333 -10.36 18.03 -21.55
N GLU A 334 -11.46 17.41 -22.02
CA GLU A 334 -12.39 18.04 -22.95
C GLU A 334 -13.13 19.25 -22.32
N LYS A 335 -13.48 19.16 -21.04
CA LYS A 335 -14.27 20.20 -20.37
C LYS A 335 -13.45 21.40 -19.89
N PHE A 336 -12.19 21.20 -19.58
CA PHE A 336 -11.31 22.20 -18.99
C PHE A 336 -10.00 22.35 -19.78
N SER A 337 -9.86 23.39 -20.57
CA SER A 337 -8.70 23.63 -21.47
C SER A 337 -7.34 23.66 -20.77
N GLN A 338 -7.29 23.98 -19.48
CA GLN A 338 -6.06 23.99 -18.68
C GLN A 338 -5.84 22.70 -17.87
N TYR A 339 -6.72 21.73 -17.98
CA TYR A 339 -6.59 20.47 -17.25
C TYR A 339 -5.51 19.59 -17.86
N LYS A 340 -4.60 19.11 -17.03
CA LYS A 340 -3.60 18.12 -17.43
C LYS A 340 -4.05 16.74 -16.92
N PRO A 341 -4.44 15.81 -17.82
CA PRO A 341 -4.93 14.51 -17.41
C PRO A 341 -3.85 13.70 -16.69
N GLN A 342 -4.28 12.89 -15.74
CA GLN A 342 -3.42 11.87 -15.17
C GLN A 342 -3.36 10.70 -16.17
N LEU A 343 -2.16 10.33 -16.60
CA LEU A 343 -1.98 9.28 -17.61
C LEU A 343 -1.86 7.88 -17.01
N ILE A 344 -1.60 7.78 -15.70
CA ILE A 344 -1.32 6.50 -15.03
C ILE A 344 -2.31 6.28 -13.90
N PHE A 345 -3.06 5.18 -13.96
CA PHE A 345 -3.85 4.65 -12.86
C PHE A 345 -3.04 3.62 -12.08
N SER A 346 -2.80 3.87 -10.80
CA SER A 346 -1.98 2.99 -9.93
C SER A 346 -2.80 2.44 -8.76
N PRO A 347 -3.71 1.46 -8.99
CA PRO A 347 -4.44 0.83 -7.90
C PRO A 347 -3.52 -0.04 -7.05
N MET A 348 -3.73 -0.03 -5.74
CA MET A 348 -3.04 -0.91 -4.80
C MET A 348 -3.81 -2.20 -4.62
N LEU A 349 -3.14 -3.35 -4.75
CA LEU A 349 -3.78 -4.65 -4.59
C LEU A 349 -3.45 -5.31 -3.26
N VAL A 350 -4.49 -5.82 -2.60
CA VAL A 350 -4.42 -6.70 -1.43
C VAL A 350 -4.99 -8.05 -1.82
N ILE A 351 -4.15 -9.10 -1.70
CA ILE A 351 -4.59 -10.48 -1.90
C ILE A 351 -4.90 -11.07 -0.54
N ASN A 352 -6.16 -11.14 -0.20
CA ASN A 352 -6.64 -11.65 1.09
C ASN A 352 -6.88 -13.17 1.05
N GLN A 353 -6.95 -13.80 2.21
CA GLN A 353 -7.24 -15.24 2.38
C GLN A 353 -6.24 -16.15 1.65
N VAL A 354 -4.98 -15.76 1.59
CA VAL A 354 -3.92 -16.58 1.01
C VAL A 354 -3.46 -17.66 1.99
N SER A 355 -2.96 -18.77 1.45
CA SER A 355 -2.30 -19.81 2.26
C SER A 355 -0.95 -19.33 2.81
N ASN A 356 -0.24 -18.51 2.03
CA ASN A 356 1.03 -17.89 2.41
C ASN A 356 1.31 -16.63 1.58
N LEU A 357 2.26 -15.80 2.02
CA LEU A 357 2.59 -14.53 1.37
C LEU A 357 3.10 -14.70 -0.07
N ARG A 358 3.79 -15.80 -0.35
CA ARG A 358 4.29 -16.12 -1.70
C ARG A 358 3.15 -16.36 -2.69
N GLN A 359 2.08 -17.04 -2.29
CA GLN A 359 0.88 -17.20 -3.12
C GLN A 359 0.30 -15.84 -3.51
N GLY A 360 0.18 -14.93 -2.53
CA GLY A 360 -0.34 -13.59 -2.78
C GLY A 360 0.51 -12.80 -3.78
N PHE A 361 1.83 -12.86 -3.64
CA PHE A 361 2.73 -12.19 -4.58
C PHE A 361 2.65 -12.78 -5.99
N LYS A 362 2.60 -14.10 -6.14
CA LYS A 362 2.44 -14.77 -7.46
C LYS A 362 1.14 -14.35 -8.15
N LEU A 363 0.05 -14.31 -7.41
CA LEU A 363 -1.23 -13.86 -7.96
C LEU A 363 -1.18 -12.39 -8.39
N PHE A 364 -0.57 -11.52 -7.59
CA PHE A 364 -0.34 -10.14 -7.98
C PHE A 364 0.49 -10.03 -9.27
N ASP A 365 1.60 -10.78 -9.38
CA ASP A 365 2.45 -10.77 -10.57
C ASP A 365 1.70 -11.23 -11.81
N THR A 366 0.86 -12.27 -11.69
CA THR A 366 -0.05 -12.73 -12.76
C THR A 366 -1.01 -11.61 -13.20
N LEU A 367 -1.64 -10.90 -12.22
CA LEU A 367 -2.53 -9.79 -12.52
C LEU A 367 -1.80 -8.63 -13.21
N LYS A 368 -0.60 -8.29 -12.72
CA LYS A 368 0.24 -7.24 -13.30
C LYS A 368 0.63 -7.56 -14.74
N LYS A 369 1.03 -8.79 -15.04
CA LYS A 369 1.31 -9.27 -16.42
C LYS A 369 0.08 -9.14 -17.30
N ALA A 370 -1.07 -9.66 -16.84
CA ALA A 370 -2.33 -9.54 -17.57
C ALA A 370 -2.76 -8.08 -17.83
N ALA A 371 -2.53 -7.17 -16.88
CA ALA A 371 -2.79 -5.76 -17.05
C ALA A 371 -1.88 -5.14 -18.13
N ASN A 372 -0.59 -5.47 -18.12
CA ASN A 372 0.35 -5.01 -19.13
C ASN A 372 0.01 -5.53 -20.55
N GLU A 373 -0.26 -6.82 -20.66
CA GLU A 373 -0.51 -7.47 -21.97
C GLU A 373 -1.89 -7.15 -22.55
N LYS A 374 -2.93 -7.07 -21.71
CA LYS A 374 -4.32 -6.95 -22.19
C LYS A 374 -4.90 -5.54 -22.12
N ILE A 375 -4.31 -4.66 -21.32
CA ILE A 375 -4.76 -3.29 -21.12
C ILE A 375 -3.76 -2.33 -21.75
N ASN A 376 -2.52 -2.24 -21.22
CA ASN A 376 -1.54 -1.25 -21.66
C ASN A 376 -1.13 -1.40 -23.14
N SER A 377 -1.13 -2.62 -23.70
CA SER A 377 -0.82 -2.86 -25.10
C SER A 377 -1.89 -2.37 -26.09
N ARG A 378 -3.11 -2.12 -25.60
CA ARG A 378 -4.27 -1.73 -26.43
C ARG A 378 -4.66 -0.27 -26.26
N GLU A 379 -4.20 0.37 -25.20
CA GLU A 379 -4.57 1.73 -24.84
C GLU A 379 -3.47 2.71 -25.23
N GLY A 380 -3.87 3.88 -25.77
CA GLY A 380 -2.93 4.89 -26.26
C GLY A 380 -2.16 5.59 -25.14
N LYS A 381 -2.57 6.84 -24.78
CA LYS A 381 -1.85 7.65 -23.76
C LYS A 381 -2.05 7.22 -22.32
N PHE A 382 -3.11 6.45 -22.01
CA PHE A 382 -3.42 6.02 -20.64
C PHE A 382 -2.86 4.66 -20.33
N HIS A 383 -2.31 4.51 -19.13
CA HIS A 383 -1.71 3.26 -18.65
C HIS A 383 -2.17 2.88 -17.26
N ILE A 384 -2.22 1.59 -16.99
CA ILE A 384 -2.45 1.06 -15.65
C ILE A 384 -1.14 0.50 -15.10
N LYS A 385 -0.83 0.85 -13.84
CA LYS A 385 0.33 0.36 -13.10
C LYS A 385 -0.09 -0.18 -11.75
N PRO A 386 -0.61 -1.43 -11.66
CA PRO A 386 -1.00 -2.01 -10.39
C PRO A 386 0.19 -2.08 -9.43
N GLU A 387 -0.05 -1.76 -8.16
CA GLU A 387 0.93 -1.82 -7.09
C GLU A 387 0.57 -2.92 -6.09
N TYR A 388 1.55 -3.69 -5.66
CA TYR A 388 1.35 -4.68 -4.60
C TYR A 388 1.38 -4.00 -3.24
N LEU A 389 0.25 -3.96 -2.55
CA LEU A 389 0.19 -3.49 -1.16
C LEU A 389 0.56 -4.61 -0.19
N GLY A 390 0.10 -5.83 -0.46
CA GLY A 390 0.47 -6.99 0.31
C GLY A 390 -0.53 -8.15 0.20
N ALA A 391 -0.28 -9.20 0.98
CA ALA A 391 -1.18 -10.34 1.12
C ALA A 391 -1.51 -10.61 2.59
N ILE A 392 -2.71 -11.13 2.85
CA ILE A 392 -3.20 -11.45 4.18
C ILE A 392 -3.45 -12.95 4.26
N PRO A 393 -2.68 -13.69 5.08
CA PRO A 393 -2.92 -15.10 5.31
C PRO A 393 -4.29 -15.38 5.92
N TYR A 394 -4.89 -16.53 5.57
CA TYR A 394 -6.19 -16.91 6.10
C TYR A 394 -6.08 -17.50 7.50
N GLU A 395 -6.48 -16.74 8.49
CA GLU A 395 -6.43 -17.07 9.92
C GLU A 395 -7.85 -17.24 10.49
N ARG A 396 -8.54 -18.29 10.02
CA ARG A 396 -9.98 -18.52 10.32
C ARG A 396 -10.33 -18.46 11.80
N VAL A 397 -9.52 -19.10 12.64
CA VAL A 397 -9.77 -19.16 14.09
C VAL A 397 -9.65 -17.77 14.73
N ALA A 398 -8.58 -17.04 14.38
CA ALA A 398 -8.35 -15.70 14.92
C ALA A 398 -9.41 -14.69 14.43
N LEU A 399 -9.83 -14.79 13.18
CA LEU A 399 -10.89 -13.96 12.60
C LEU A 399 -12.22 -14.20 13.32
N ARG A 400 -12.64 -15.46 13.50
CA ARG A 400 -13.86 -15.80 14.22
C ARG A 400 -13.83 -15.34 15.69
N ALA A 401 -12.69 -15.49 16.35
CA ALA A 401 -12.52 -15.02 17.71
C ALA A 401 -12.61 -13.47 17.81
N ALA A 402 -12.07 -12.75 16.84
CA ALA A 402 -12.18 -11.30 16.77
C ALA A 402 -13.62 -10.85 16.52
N GLU A 403 -14.34 -11.50 15.60
CA GLU A 403 -15.76 -11.25 15.31
C GLU A 403 -16.66 -11.53 16.51
N ALA A 404 -16.47 -12.67 17.17
CA ALA A 404 -17.22 -13.02 18.39
C ALA A 404 -17.02 -12.00 19.52
N LYS A 405 -15.80 -11.45 19.64
CA LYS A 405 -15.46 -10.41 20.62
C LYS A 405 -15.82 -9.00 20.15
N LYS A 406 -16.35 -8.84 18.95
CA LYS A 406 -16.65 -7.53 18.33
C LYS A 406 -15.46 -6.56 18.41
N ARG A 407 -14.27 -7.02 18.00
CA ARG A 407 -13.01 -6.26 18.08
C ARG A 407 -12.23 -6.35 16.75
N PRO A 408 -11.44 -5.32 16.41
CA PRO A 408 -10.47 -5.43 15.33
C PRO A 408 -9.53 -6.62 15.53
N LEU A 409 -9.16 -7.32 14.45
CA LEU A 409 -8.26 -8.49 14.52
C LEU A 409 -6.92 -8.15 15.17
N LEU A 410 -6.36 -6.98 14.86
CA LEU A 410 -5.10 -6.52 15.45
C LEU A 410 -5.19 -6.29 16.96
N LEU A 411 -6.37 -5.99 17.48
CA LEU A 411 -6.57 -5.87 18.93
C LEU A 411 -6.83 -7.26 19.55
N ALA A 412 -7.59 -8.11 18.89
CA ALA A 412 -7.99 -9.42 19.41
C ALA A 412 -6.84 -10.45 19.32
N ALA A 413 -6.02 -10.39 18.28
CA ALA A 413 -4.96 -11.35 17.99
C ALA A 413 -3.76 -10.68 17.29
N PRO A 414 -2.99 -9.79 17.94
CA PRO A 414 -1.95 -8.98 17.32
C PRO A 414 -0.76 -9.80 16.77
N ARG A 415 -0.58 -11.02 17.25
CA ARG A 415 0.58 -11.88 16.88
C ARG A 415 0.32 -12.78 15.67
N VAL A 416 -0.92 -12.88 15.18
CA VAL A 416 -1.22 -13.69 14.00
C VAL A 416 -0.69 -13.02 12.73
N LYS A 417 -0.31 -13.82 11.75
CA LYS A 417 0.30 -13.34 10.49
C LYS A 417 -0.62 -12.36 9.74
N ALA A 418 -1.92 -12.60 9.73
CA ALA A 418 -2.90 -11.70 9.13
C ALA A 418 -2.85 -10.30 9.76
N ALA A 419 -2.82 -10.20 11.09
CA ALA A 419 -2.73 -8.93 11.80
C ALA A 419 -1.40 -8.21 11.49
N GLN A 420 -0.28 -8.92 11.53
CA GLN A 420 1.03 -8.39 11.20
C GLN A 420 1.11 -7.89 9.74
N SER A 421 0.50 -8.63 8.80
CA SER A 421 0.44 -8.21 7.39
C SER A 421 -0.29 -6.88 7.22
N ILE A 422 -1.46 -6.71 7.84
CA ILE A 422 -2.21 -5.45 7.76
C ILE A 422 -1.43 -4.32 8.44
N GLN A 423 -0.83 -4.58 9.60
CA GLN A 423 0.02 -3.60 10.28
C GLN A 423 1.18 -3.16 9.38
N HIS A 424 1.81 -4.10 8.68
CA HIS A 424 2.87 -3.79 7.72
C HIS A 424 2.35 -2.93 6.56
N MET A 425 1.21 -3.28 5.95
CA MET A 425 0.60 -2.49 4.86
C MET A 425 0.30 -1.06 5.31
N SER A 426 -0.17 -0.85 6.54
CA SER A 426 -0.47 0.47 7.06
C SER A 426 0.74 1.41 7.10
N THR A 427 1.96 0.86 7.16
CA THR A 427 3.18 1.68 7.20
C THR A 427 3.44 2.45 5.91
N ARG A 428 2.95 1.96 4.76
CA ARG A 428 3.11 2.65 3.47
C ARG A 428 2.42 4.02 3.42
N PHE A 429 1.40 4.22 4.23
CA PHE A 429 0.66 5.49 4.26
C PHE A 429 1.29 6.53 5.17
N PHE A 430 2.10 6.12 6.15
CA PHE A 430 2.89 7.04 6.97
C PHE A 430 4.18 7.49 6.28
N TYR A 431 4.75 6.60 5.47
CA TYR A 431 6.07 6.79 4.88
C TYR A 431 6.02 6.47 3.38
N PRO A 432 5.42 7.36 2.58
CA PRO A 432 5.51 7.22 1.13
C PRO A 432 6.99 7.22 0.72
N GLY A 433 7.38 6.26 -0.12
CA GLY A 433 8.76 6.09 -0.58
C GLY A 433 9.32 7.34 -1.29
N ALA A 434 10.62 7.37 -1.57
CA ALA A 434 11.34 8.52 -2.13
C ALA A 434 10.78 9.09 -3.46
N ASN A 435 9.94 8.34 -4.17
CA ASN A 435 9.26 8.78 -5.40
C ASN A 435 7.84 9.32 -5.14
N TYR A 436 7.44 9.43 -3.88
CA TYR A 436 6.18 10.01 -3.49
C TYR A 436 6.40 11.48 -3.18
N ASP A 437 6.02 12.36 -4.11
CA ASP A 437 5.91 13.79 -3.84
C ASP A 437 4.50 14.09 -3.32
N PRO A 438 4.35 14.31 -2.01
CA PRO A 438 3.05 14.64 -1.42
C PRO A 438 2.48 15.96 -1.99
N LYS A 439 3.34 16.86 -2.49
CA LYS A 439 2.92 18.15 -3.05
C LYS A 439 2.24 18.01 -4.42
N VAL A 440 2.58 16.99 -5.20
CA VAL A 440 2.03 16.81 -6.55
C VAL A 440 0.65 16.15 -6.53
N LYS A 441 0.40 15.18 -5.65
CA LYS A 441 -0.89 14.46 -5.59
C LYS A 441 -1.98 15.18 -4.77
N PHE A 442 -1.64 15.96 -3.74
CA PHE A 442 -2.62 16.55 -2.81
C PHE A 442 -3.24 17.89 -3.23
N LYS A 443 -2.76 18.53 -4.29
CA LYS A 443 -3.38 19.80 -4.75
C LYS A 443 -4.70 19.64 -5.52
N GLN A 444 -5.02 18.43 -6.00
CA GLN A 444 -6.17 18.20 -6.89
C GLN A 444 -7.22 17.18 -6.46
N PRO A 445 -7.07 16.28 -5.46
CA PRO A 445 -8.01 15.19 -5.22
C PRO A 445 -9.42 15.66 -4.87
N LEU A 446 -9.57 16.66 -4.02
CA LEU A 446 -10.90 17.17 -3.65
C LEU A 446 -11.56 17.98 -4.79
N ALA A 447 -10.80 18.71 -5.60
CA ALA A 447 -11.33 19.35 -6.80
C ALA A 447 -11.70 18.31 -7.86
N ARG A 448 -10.88 17.26 -8.01
CA ARG A 448 -11.16 16.10 -8.87
C ARG A 448 -12.38 15.30 -8.37
N PHE A 449 -12.46 15.07 -7.06
CA PHE A 449 -13.61 14.45 -6.41
C PHE A 449 -14.91 15.22 -6.69
N ALA A 450 -14.87 16.56 -6.52
CA ALA A 450 -16.00 17.43 -6.85
C ALA A 450 -16.32 17.37 -8.36
N ALA A 451 -15.31 17.41 -9.24
CA ALA A 451 -15.49 17.35 -10.68
C ALA A 451 -16.05 16.00 -11.17
N ILE A 452 -15.59 14.88 -10.59
CA ILE A 452 -16.06 13.53 -10.93
C ILE A 452 -17.52 13.34 -10.50
N LEU A 453 -17.82 13.69 -9.25
CA LEU A 453 -19.17 13.47 -8.69
C LEU A 453 -20.17 14.56 -9.10
N SER A 454 -19.72 15.74 -9.58
CA SER A 454 -20.58 16.79 -10.12
C SER A 454 -21.03 16.57 -11.56
N GLN A 455 -20.65 15.49 -12.21
CA GLN A 455 -21.10 15.16 -13.56
C GLN A 455 -22.57 14.72 -13.53
N LYS A 456 -23.42 15.47 -14.24
CA LYS A 456 -24.77 14.99 -14.58
C LYS A 456 -24.64 13.69 -15.39
N GLN A 457 -25.47 12.72 -15.06
CA GLN A 457 -25.65 11.49 -15.85
C GLN A 457 -26.12 11.85 -17.24
#